data_c85dd60dcbdcf7c595279520f8ee5632
#
_entry.id   c85dd60dcbdcf7c595279520f8ee5632
#
_cell.length_a   1.000
_cell.length_b   1.000
_cell.length_c   1.000
_cell.angle_alpha   90.00
_cell.angle_beta   90.00
_cell.angle_gamma   90.00
#
_symmetry.space_group_name_H-M   'P 1'
#
loop_
_entity.id
_entity.type
_entity.pdbx_description
1 polymer ?
#
loop_
_entity_poly.entity_id
_entity_poly.type
_entity_poly.pdbx_seq_one_letter_code
_entity_poly.pdbx_strand_id
1 'polypeptide(L)'
;MRIKVYRAPVVSDAMRQVRGELGPDALILSTRRVGDGVEVTACLEAVATPPRPPPDPARAKLMAWHGLPRDLCEQLATGPLVAALDTAVRFTRLDLAAGGKPLLFAGPPGAGKTLTVVRLAARLVMAGRAPLLICADGDRAGAAQQIACFADVLGIAVSNVDGPLEAARAVARRQGAAPVLIDTAGLDPYSDTERAALTTMVSACDATMVGVLTAGLDPFEAADLGTALVAAGATSLAVTRLDNARRLGALITAARAGLALAEAGIGPSAADGMVPLTSAFLAERLSRQPAPLPSATGERRS
;
A
#
# COMPACT_ATOMS: atom_id res chain seq x y z
N MET A 1 -27.44 -13.92 -19.02
CA MET A 1 -28.62 -14.78 -18.80
C MET A 1 -28.33 -16.16 -19.41
N ARG A 2 -28.23 -17.23 -18.60
CA ARG A 2 -28.06 -18.61 -19.10
C ARG A 2 -29.42 -19.29 -18.97
N ILE A 3 -30.10 -19.54 -20.09
CA ILE A 3 -31.36 -20.29 -20.13
C ILE A 3 -31.03 -21.74 -20.43
N LYS A 4 -31.59 -22.67 -19.63
CA LYS A 4 -31.48 -24.11 -19.87
C LYS A 4 -32.86 -24.75 -19.79
N VAL A 5 -33.03 -25.83 -20.55
CA VAL A 5 -34.24 -26.62 -20.61
C VAL A 5 -33.97 -28.00 -20.04
N TYR A 6 -34.77 -28.44 -19.11
CA TYR A 6 -34.66 -29.72 -18.39
C TYR A 6 -35.89 -30.57 -18.72
N ARG A 7 -35.66 -31.85 -19.02
CA ARG A 7 -36.75 -32.80 -19.29
C ARG A 7 -36.66 -33.96 -18.27
N ALA A 8 -37.83 -34.29 -17.70
CA ALA A 8 -37.92 -35.40 -16.75
C ALA A 8 -39.33 -36.01 -16.80
N PRO A 9 -39.53 -37.28 -16.34
CA PRO A 9 -40.84 -37.91 -16.26
C PRO A 9 -41.82 -37.13 -15.37
N VAL A 10 -41.33 -36.54 -14.27
CA VAL A 10 -42.14 -35.76 -13.32
C VAL A 10 -41.48 -34.44 -12.97
N VAL A 11 -42.29 -33.46 -12.57
CA VAL A 11 -41.83 -32.09 -12.23
C VAL A 11 -40.78 -32.09 -11.13
N SER A 12 -40.92 -32.95 -10.11
CA SER A 12 -39.97 -33.03 -8.99
C SER A 12 -38.54 -33.38 -9.41
N ASP A 13 -38.38 -34.23 -10.43
CA ASP A 13 -37.08 -34.65 -10.94
C ASP A 13 -36.47 -33.55 -11.80
N ALA A 14 -37.27 -32.87 -12.64
CA ALA A 14 -36.84 -31.72 -13.38
C ALA A 14 -36.36 -30.60 -12.43
N MET A 15 -37.07 -30.33 -11.37
CA MET A 15 -36.71 -29.33 -10.36
C MET A 15 -35.44 -29.70 -9.58
N ARG A 16 -35.18 -31.00 -9.33
CA ARG A 16 -33.93 -31.47 -8.74
C ARG A 16 -32.74 -31.23 -9.65
N GLN A 17 -32.91 -31.48 -10.96
CA GLN A 17 -31.87 -31.17 -11.98
C GLN A 17 -31.57 -29.68 -12.08
N VAL A 18 -32.64 -28.84 -12.10
CA VAL A 18 -32.48 -27.37 -12.10
C VAL A 18 -31.67 -26.89 -10.89
N ARG A 19 -32.04 -27.33 -9.68
CA ARG A 19 -31.34 -26.96 -8.44
C ARG A 19 -29.93 -27.52 -8.37
N GLY A 20 -29.67 -28.70 -8.92
CA GLY A 20 -28.33 -29.29 -8.98
C GLY A 20 -27.39 -28.56 -9.90
N GLU A 21 -27.87 -28.04 -11.04
CA GLU A 21 -27.02 -27.38 -12.04
C GLU A 21 -26.99 -25.84 -11.94
N LEU A 22 -28.13 -25.22 -11.60
CA LEU A 22 -28.29 -23.77 -11.56
C LEU A 22 -28.32 -23.21 -10.14
N GLY A 23 -28.36 -24.08 -9.13
CA GLY A 23 -28.43 -23.67 -7.74
C GLY A 23 -29.85 -23.36 -7.23
N PRO A 24 -30.00 -23.05 -5.92
CA PRO A 24 -31.30 -22.80 -5.29
C PRO A 24 -32.02 -21.54 -5.80
N ASP A 25 -31.27 -20.58 -6.34
CA ASP A 25 -31.77 -19.28 -6.81
C ASP A 25 -32.18 -19.27 -8.30
N ALA A 26 -32.32 -20.46 -8.92
CA ALA A 26 -32.73 -20.57 -10.31
C ALA A 26 -34.21 -20.16 -10.49
N LEU A 27 -34.46 -19.23 -11.40
CA LEU A 27 -35.80 -18.80 -11.79
C LEU A 27 -36.39 -19.76 -12.82
N ILE A 28 -37.62 -20.22 -12.57
CA ILE A 28 -38.38 -21.05 -13.48
C ILE A 28 -39.16 -20.14 -14.43
N LEU A 29 -38.84 -20.19 -15.69
CA LEU A 29 -39.48 -19.37 -16.72
C LEU A 29 -40.77 -20.03 -17.26
N SER A 30 -40.75 -21.36 -17.44
CA SER A 30 -41.91 -22.09 -17.90
C SER A 30 -41.84 -23.58 -17.51
N THR A 31 -43.00 -24.18 -17.32
CA THR A 31 -43.17 -25.62 -17.13
C THR A 31 -44.28 -26.08 -18.05
N ARG A 32 -44.01 -27.05 -18.95
CA ARG A 32 -45.01 -27.62 -19.87
C ARG A 32 -44.93 -29.14 -19.91
N ARG A 33 -46.06 -29.79 -20.15
CA ARG A 33 -46.07 -31.22 -20.48
C ARG A 33 -45.66 -31.46 -21.95
N VAL A 34 -44.79 -32.43 -22.14
CA VAL A 34 -44.31 -32.82 -23.45
C VAL A 34 -44.27 -34.34 -23.52
N GLY A 35 -45.22 -34.94 -24.28
CA GLY A 35 -45.40 -36.40 -24.30
C GLY A 35 -45.73 -36.94 -22.91
N ASP A 36 -45.04 -38.00 -22.48
CA ASP A 36 -45.23 -38.60 -21.15
C ASP A 36 -44.41 -37.95 -20.02
N GLY A 37 -43.74 -36.78 -20.31
CA GLY A 37 -42.90 -36.08 -19.33
C GLY A 37 -43.19 -34.58 -19.21
N VAL A 38 -42.31 -33.92 -18.49
CA VAL A 38 -42.38 -32.48 -18.24
C VAL A 38 -41.08 -31.81 -18.69
N GLU A 39 -41.22 -30.65 -19.34
CA GLU A 39 -40.14 -29.77 -19.71
C GLU A 39 -40.18 -28.50 -18.83
N VAL A 40 -39.08 -28.22 -18.14
CA VAL A 40 -38.93 -27.05 -17.28
C VAL A 40 -37.82 -26.17 -17.91
N THR A 41 -38.16 -24.94 -18.26
CA THR A 41 -37.18 -23.93 -18.68
C THR A 41 -36.80 -23.08 -17.47
N ALA A 42 -35.52 -23.08 -17.13
CA ALA A 42 -34.99 -22.31 -16.03
C ALA A 42 -33.83 -21.43 -16.45
N CYS A 43 -33.63 -20.30 -15.76
CA CYS A 43 -32.47 -19.45 -15.95
C CYS A 43 -31.86 -19.06 -14.60
N LEU A 44 -30.56 -18.80 -14.64
CA LEU A 44 -29.91 -17.99 -13.60
C LEU A 44 -30.03 -16.54 -14.06
N GLU A 45 -30.75 -15.74 -13.29
CA GLU A 45 -30.64 -14.30 -13.44
C GLU A 45 -29.25 -13.93 -12.92
N ALA A 46 -28.38 -13.47 -13.81
CA ALA A 46 -27.18 -12.78 -13.35
C ALA A 46 -27.69 -11.61 -12.50
N VAL A 47 -27.40 -11.59 -11.22
CA VAL A 47 -27.66 -10.42 -10.38
C VAL A 47 -27.11 -9.24 -11.15
N ALA A 48 -28.00 -8.42 -11.70
CA ALA A 48 -27.61 -7.25 -12.45
C ALA A 48 -26.86 -6.36 -11.46
N THR A 49 -25.53 -6.34 -11.56
CA THR A 49 -24.74 -5.37 -10.83
C THR A 49 -25.35 -4.01 -11.17
N PRO A 50 -25.84 -3.25 -10.17
CA PRO A 50 -26.48 -1.97 -10.45
C PRO A 50 -25.53 -1.13 -11.33
N PRO A 51 -26.04 -0.43 -12.34
CA PRO A 51 -25.21 0.34 -13.25
C PRO A 51 -24.33 1.27 -12.42
N ARG A 52 -23.02 1.21 -12.68
CA ARG A 52 -22.05 2.06 -11.99
C ARG A 52 -22.44 3.52 -12.24
N PRO A 53 -22.59 4.35 -11.20
CA PRO A 53 -22.93 5.76 -11.41
C PRO A 53 -21.89 6.43 -12.32
N PRO A 54 -22.29 7.43 -13.13
CA PRO A 54 -21.32 8.14 -13.96
C PRO A 54 -20.27 8.83 -13.09
N PRO A 55 -19.03 9.00 -13.60
CA PRO A 55 -17.99 9.70 -12.88
C PRO A 55 -18.37 11.18 -12.67
N ASP A 56 -18.10 11.71 -11.49
CA ASP A 56 -18.23 13.13 -11.17
C ASP A 56 -17.14 13.93 -11.91
N PRO A 57 -17.51 14.83 -12.85
CA PRO A 57 -16.52 15.56 -13.65
C PRO A 57 -15.62 16.49 -12.82
N ALA A 58 -16.13 17.06 -11.74
CA ALA A 58 -15.35 17.94 -10.86
C ALA A 58 -14.29 17.14 -10.11
N ARG A 59 -14.66 15.97 -9.60
CA ARG A 59 -13.73 15.05 -8.96
C ARG A 59 -12.72 14.48 -9.95
N ALA A 60 -13.13 14.11 -11.15
CA ALA A 60 -12.21 13.64 -12.19
C ALA A 60 -11.13 14.69 -12.50
N LYS A 61 -11.54 15.98 -12.63
CA LYS A 61 -10.62 17.11 -12.82
C LYS A 61 -9.65 17.26 -11.64
N LEU A 62 -10.14 17.10 -10.41
CA LEU A 62 -9.30 17.16 -9.21
C LEU A 62 -8.29 16.00 -9.17
N MET A 63 -8.70 14.79 -9.52
CA MET A 63 -7.80 13.64 -9.61
C MET A 63 -6.73 13.86 -10.69
N ALA A 64 -7.10 14.40 -11.85
CA ALA A 64 -6.15 14.79 -12.90
C ALA A 64 -5.15 15.86 -12.41
N TRP A 65 -5.62 16.84 -11.62
CA TRP A 65 -4.72 17.82 -11.01
C TRP A 65 -3.71 17.18 -10.06
N HIS A 66 -4.06 16.12 -9.35
CA HIS A 66 -3.13 15.32 -8.54
C HIS A 66 -2.11 14.55 -9.38
N GLY A 67 -2.22 14.53 -10.70
CA GLY A 67 -1.32 13.82 -11.61
C GLY A 67 -1.66 12.35 -11.79
N LEU A 68 -2.91 11.96 -11.53
CA LEU A 68 -3.34 10.57 -11.73
C LEU A 68 -3.59 10.29 -13.23
N PRO A 69 -3.28 9.08 -13.70
CA PRO A 69 -3.66 8.59 -15.02
C PRO A 69 -5.18 8.63 -15.24
N ARG A 70 -5.60 8.75 -16.50
CA ARG A 70 -7.01 8.95 -16.87
C ARG A 70 -7.94 7.84 -16.33
N ASP A 71 -7.51 6.60 -16.42
CA ASP A 71 -8.27 5.43 -15.92
C ASP A 71 -8.54 5.54 -14.40
N LEU A 72 -7.54 5.99 -13.63
CA LEU A 72 -7.69 6.26 -12.21
C LEU A 72 -8.56 7.47 -11.92
N CYS A 73 -8.46 8.53 -12.72
CA CYS A 73 -9.33 9.69 -12.56
C CYS A 73 -10.81 9.30 -12.69
N GLU A 74 -11.15 8.50 -13.69
CA GLU A 74 -12.51 7.99 -13.92
C GLU A 74 -12.95 7.02 -12.80
N GLN A 75 -12.06 6.13 -12.38
CA GLN A 75 -12.32 5.19 -11.29
C GLN A 75 -12.59 5.90 -9.96
N LEU A 76 -11.73 6.84 -9.57
CA LEU A 76 -11.83 7.57 -8.30
C LEU A 76 -12.92 8.65 -8.33
N ALA A 77 -13.38 9.07 -9.50
CA ALA A 77 -14.50 9.98 -9.65
C ALA A 77 -15.87 9.27 -9.52
N THR A 78 -15.90 7.95 -9.44
CA THR A 78 -17.15 7.18 -9.44
C THR A 78 -17.48 6.66 -8.04
N GLY A 79 -18.65 7.01 -7.52
CA GLY A 79 -19.13 6.58 -6.21
C GLY A 79 -18.39 7.22 -5.03
N PRO A 80 -18.46 6.64 -3.81
CA PRO A 80 -17.74 7.13 -2.65
C PRO A 80 -16.22 7.00 -2.81
N LEU A 81 -15.46 8.08 -2.60
CA LEU A 81 -14.02 8.12 -2.86
C LEU A 81 -13.23 7.11 -2.01
N VAL A 82 -13.63 6.90 -0.74
CA VAL A 82 -12.99 5.92 0.14
C VAL A 82 -13.11 4.51 -0.45
N ALA A 83 -14.30 4.09 -0.87
CA ALA A 83 -14.53 2.78 -1.47
C ALA A 83 -13.81 2.63 -2.82
N ALA A 84 -13.74 3.70 -3.62
CA ALA A 84 -13.00 3.71 -4.87
C ALA A 84 -11.48 3.55 -4.63
N LEU A 85 -10.93 4.15 -3.58
CA LEU A 85 -9.54 3.99 -3.16
C LEU A 85 -9.25 2.57 -2.66
N ASP A 86 -10.13 1.98 -1.84
CA ASP A 86 -9.99 0.59 -1.36
C ASP A 86 -10.00 -0.43 -2.52
N THR A 87 -10.65 -0.06 -3.64
CA THR A 87 -10.64 -0.87 -4.86
C THR A 87 -9.38 -0.62 -5.72
N ALA A 88 -8.87 0.61 -5.75
CA ALA A 88 -7.77 1.02 -6.61
C ALA A 88 -6.39 0.61 -6.08
N VAL A 89 -6.20 0.66 -4.76
CA VAL A 89 -4.94 0.37 -4.08
C VAL A 89 -5.18 -0.37 -2.77
N ARG A 90 -4.16 -1.11 -2.32
CA ARG A 90 -4.21 -1.81 -1.03
C ARG A 90 -3.69 -0.92 0.08
N PHE A 91 -4.29 -1.07 1.27
CA PHE A 91 -3.81 -0.46 2.50
C PHE A 91 -3.43 -1.55 3.50
N THR A 92 -2.42 -1.29 4.32
CA THR A 92 -1.99 -2.22 5.36
C THR A 92 -1.46 -1.46 6.57
N ARG A 93 -1.27 -2.15 7.68
CA ARG A 93 -0.51 -1.66 8.82
C ARG A 93 0.81 -2.40 8.88
N LEU A 94 1.89 -1.71 9.22
CA LEU A 94 3.15 -2.38 9.50
C LEU A 94 3.00 -3.25 10.74
N ASP A 95 3.48 -4.48 10.65
CA ASP A 95 3.52 -5.38 11.81
C ASP A 95 4.67 -4.97 12.74
N LEU A 96 4.30 -4.18 13.73
CA LEU A 96 5.21 -3.73 14.79
C LEU A 96 4.97 -4.54 16.08
N ALA A 97 4.31 -5.70 16.00
CA ALA A 97 4.03 -6.53 17.18
C ALA A 97 5.33 -7.06 17.82
N ALA A 98 5.24 -7.37 19.10
CA ALA A 98 6.32 -8.04 19.82
C ALA A 98 6.57 -9.44 19.20
N GLY A 99 7.81 -9.74 18.87
CA GLY A 99 8.19 -11.01 18.22
C GLY A 99 7.87 -11.10 16.72
N GLY A 100 7.32 -10.04 16.13
CA GLY A 100 7.09 -9.95 14.69
C GLY A 100 8.39 -10.04 13.88
N LYS A 101 8.25 -10.20 12.56
CA LYS A 101 9.39 -10.17 11.64
C LYS A 101 10.06 -8.79 11.67
N PRO A 102 11.39 -8.73 11.51
CA PRO A 102 12.09 -7.48 11.30
C PRO A 102 11.50 -6.70 10.12
N LEU A 103 11.39 -5.38 10.23
CA LEU A 103 11.03 -4.50 9.12
C LEU A 103 12.29 -3.87 8.54
N LEU A 104 12.52 -4.09 7.26
CA LEU A 104 13.65 -3.54 6.52
C LEU A 104 13.16 -2.44 5.59
N PHE A 105 13.73 -1.24 5.71
CA PHE A 105 13.31 -0.06 4.95
C PHE A 105 14.28 0.20 3.80
N ALA A 106 13.75 0.12 2.56
CA ALA A 106 14.52 0.25 1.33
C ALA A 106 13.93 1.32 0.40
N GLY A 107 14.79 1.95 -0.39
CA GLY A 107 14.38 2.97 -1.36
C GLY A 107 15.54 3.87 -1.78
N PRO A 108 15.31 4.77 -2.74
CA PRO A 108 16.38 5.60 -3.29
C PRO A 108 17.02 6.52 -2.24
N PRO A 109 18.21 7.06 -2.54
CA PRO A 109 18.85 8.07 -1.70
C PRO A 109 17.92 9.26 -1.47
N GLY A 110 17.88 9.79 -0.25
CA GLY A 110 17.03 10.94 0.10
C GLY A 110 15.54 10.65 0.26
N ALA A 111 15.09 9.42 0.08
CA ALA A 111 13.67 9.03 0.28
C ALA A 111 13.18 9.17 1.74
N GLY A 112 14.09 9.28 2.72
CA GLY A 112 13.73 9.46 4.13
C GLY A 112 13.63 8.16 4.94
N LYS A 113 14.35 7.11 4.54
CA LYS A 113 14.40 5.82 5.24
C LYS A 113 14.76 5.94 6.71
N THR A 114 15.91 6.52 6.99
CA THR A 114 16.41 6.73 8.37
C THR A 114 15.40 7.48 9.23
N LEU A 115 14.81 8.56 8.73
CA LEU A 115 13.81 9.32 9.49
C LEU A 115 12.50 8.52 9.67
N THR A 116 12.13 7.68 8.73
CA THR A 116 10.99 6.74 8.85
C THR A 116 11.24 5.75 9.97
N VAL A 117 12.42 5.12 10.01
CA VAL A 117 12.85 4.19 11.07
C VAL A 117 12.82 4.87 12.44
N VAL A 118 13.41 6.04 12.56
CA VAL A 118 13.44 6.82 13.81
C VAL A 118 12.03 7.17 14.31
N ARG A 119 11.13 7.59 13.41
CA ARG A 119 9.73 7.92 13.78
C ARG A 119 8.96 6.70 14.25
N LEU A 120 9.14 5.57 13.59
CA LEU A 120 8.53 4.31 14.02
C LEU A 120 9.09 3.86 15.38
N ALA A 121 10.39 4.02 15.59
CA ALA A 121 11.04 3.74 16.88
C ALA A 121 10.49 4.64 17.99
N ALA A 122 10.37 5.95 17.74
CA ALA A 122 9.79 6.89 18.71
C ALA A 122 8.34 6.51 19.06
N ARG A 123 7.53 6.16 18.05
CA ARG A 123 6.15 5.69 18.29
C ARG A 123 6.10 4.42 19.13
N LEU A 124 7.04 3.49 18.93
CA LEU A 124 7.15 2.28 19.74
C LEU A 124 7.54 2.59 21.19
N VAL A 125 8.52 3.46 21.39
CA VAL A 125 8.98 3.89 22.73
C VAL A 125 7.83 4.60 23.47
N MET A 126 7.11 5.49 22.82
CA MET A 126 5.93 6.15 23.39
C MET A 126 4.82 5.17 23.76
N ALA A 127 4.74 4.03 23.08
CA ALA A 127 3.84 2.93 23.40
C ALA A 127 4.42 1.95 24.45
N GLY A 128 5.51 2.30 25.14
CA GLY A 128 6.17 1.49 26.17
C GLY A 128 6.93 0.27 25.63
N ARG A 129 7.32 0.29 24.34
CA ARG A 129 8.06 -0.81 23.70
C ARG A 129 9.40 -0.33 23.17
N ALA A 130 10.50 -0.93 23.61
CA ALA A 130 11.84 -0.60 23.15
C ALA A 130 12.19 -1.43 21.90
N PRO A 131 12.28 -0.85 20.69
CA PRO A 131 12.74 -1.55 19.51
C PRO A 131 14.26 -1.70 19.49
N LEU A 132 14.74 -2.68 18.71
CA LEU A 132 16.13 -2.75 18.26
C LEU A 132 16.25 -2.04 16.91
N LEU A 133 17.13 -1.04 16.83
CA LEU A 133 17.51 -0.44 15.55
C LEU A 133 18.75 -1.14 15.00
N ILE A 134 18.72 -1.44 13.70
CA ILE A 134 19.87 -1.94 12.96
C ILE A 134 20.18 -0.95 11.85
N CYS A 135 21.39 -0.38 11.84
CA CYS A 135 21.89 0.48 10.79
C CYS A 135 22.79 -0.33 9.86
N ALA A 136 22.30 -0.58 8.64
CA ALA A 136 23.05 -1.25 7.57
C ALA A 136 23.44 -0.24 6.46
N ASP A 137 23.76 0.99 6.84
CA ASP A 137 24.23 2.09 5.97
C ASP A 137 25.66 2.47 6.38
N GLY A 138 26.57 1.47 6.38
CA GLY A 138 27.97 1.65 6.82
C GLY A 138 28.80 2.59 5.93
N ASP A 139 28.46 2.67 4.64
CA ASP A 139 29.24 3.45 3.66
C ASP A 139 28.92 4.96 3.69
N ARG A 140 27.84 5.37 4.33
CA ARG A 140 27.41 6.77 4.34
C ARG A 140 27.93 7.50 5.58
N ALA A 141 28.92 8.37 5.35
CA ALA A 141 29.43 9.23 6.42
C ALA A 141 28.29 9.98 7.12
N GLY A 142 28.13 9.75 8.42
CA GLY A 142 27.13 10.39 9.27
C GLY A 142 25.79 9.68 9.44
N ALA A 143 25.44 8.67 8.65
CA ALA A 143 24.17 7.95 8.80
C ALA A 143 24.12 7.19 10.14
N ALA A 144 25.18 6.46 10.46
CA ALA A 144 25.30 5.75 11.72
C ALA A 144 25.30 6.71 12.94
N GLN A 145 25.96 7.87 12.84
CA GLN A 145 25.95 8.88 13.90
C GLN A 145 24.56 9.50 14.06
N GLN A 146 23.85 9.75 12.98
CA GLN A 146 22.50 10.31 13.01
C GLN A 146 21.54 9.35 13.73
N ILE A 147 21.55 8.07 13.39
CA ILE A 147 20.71 7.05 14.03
C ILE A 147 21.08 6.87 15.50
N ALA A 148 22.40 6.84 15.81
CA ALA A 148 22.88 6.74 17.18
C ALA A 148 22.39 7.90 18.06
N CYS A 149 22.48 9.13 17.56
CA CYS A 149 21.99 10.31 18.29
C CYS A 149 20.49 10.20 18.62
N PHE A 150 19.66 9.73 17.68
CA PHE A 150 18.24 9.49 17.94
C PHE A 150 18.01 8.32 18.92
N ALA A 151 18.79 7.25 18.79
CA ALA A 151 18.70 6.10 19.68
C ALA A 151 19.02 6.49 21.13
N ASP A 152 20.06 7.30 21.33
CA ASP A 152 20.44 7.84 22.64
C ASP A 152 19.32 8.67 23.28
N VAL A 153 18.70 9.57 22.48
CA VAL A 153 17.57 10.38 22.95
C VAL A 153 16.36 9.52 23.31
N LEU A 154 16.12 8.43 22.56
CA LEU A 154 15.01 7.52 22.80
C LEU A 154 15.31 6.45 23.86
N GLY A 155 16.55 6.32 24.30
CA GLY A 155 16.98 5.28 25.26
C GLY A 155 16.87 3.86 24.72
N ILE A 156 17.16 3.66 23.41
CA ILE A 156 17.02 2.36 22.73
C ILE A 156 18.36 1.88 22.15
N ALA A 157 18.46 0.55 21.96
CA ALA A 157 19.66 -0.05 21.40
C ALA A 157 19.76 0.16 19.87
N VAL A 158 20.98 0.43 19.40
CA VAL A 158 21.31 0.44 17.98
C VAL A 158 22.49 -0.50 17.72
N SER A 159 22.44 -1.20 16.58
CA SER A 159 23.52 -2.06 16.07
C SER A 159 23.93 -1.58 14.68
N ASN A 160 25.18 -1.18 14.51
CA ASN A 160 25.76 -0.94 13.18
C ASN A 160 26.25 -2.26 12.61
N VAL A 161 26.00 -2.53 11.34
CA VAL A 161 26.31 -3.82 10.70
C VAL A 161 26.83 -3.60 9.29
N ASP A 162 27.83 -4.39 8.89
CA ASP A 162 28.47 -4.36 7.57
C ASP A 162 28.03 -5.57 6.72
N GLY A 163 26.73 -5.76 6.57
CA GLY A 163 26.21 -6.77 5.67
C GLY A 163 25.22 -7.78 6.28
N PRO A 164 24.75 -8.72 5.45
CA PRO A 164 23.63 -9.60 5.80
C PRO A 164 23.90 -10.52 7.00
N LEU A 165 25.13 -11.05 7.11
CA LEU A 165 25.48 -11.98 8.21
C LEU A 165 25.47 -11.28 9.57
N GLU A 166 26.02 -10.06 9.62
CA GLU A 166 26.03 -9.27 10.86
C GLU A 166 24.64 -8.79 11.23
N ALA A 167 23.84 -8.38 10.24
CA ALA A 167 22.44 -8.02 10.46
C ALA A 167 21.64 -9.21 11.02
N ALA A 168 21.80 -10.40 10.49
CA ALA A 168 21.15 -11.61 11.01
C ALA A 168 21.59 -11.92 12.45
N ARG A 169 22.87 -11.77 12.76
CA ARG A 169 23.39 -11.92 14.13
C ARG A 169 22.80 -10.87 15.08
N ALA A 170 22.67 -9.62 14.65
CA ALA A 170 22.04 -8.55 15.42
C ALA A 170 20.56 -8.86 15.68
N VAL A 171 19.81 -9.33 14.68
CA VAL A 171 18.43 -9.78 14.83
C VAL A 171 18.33 -10.92 15.84
N ALA A 172 19.22 -11.92 15.75
CA ALA A 172 19.22 -13.07 16.66
C ALA A 172 19.54 -12.68 18.13
N ARG A 173 20.28 -11.59 18.33
CA ARG A 173 20.61 -11.06 19.67
C ARG A 173 19.56 -10.14 20.27
N ARG A 174 18.42 -9.92 19.56
CA ARG A 174 17.34 -9.07 20.08
C ARG A 174 16.91 -9.53 21.47
N GLN A 175 16.72 -8.60 22.37
CA GLN A 175 16.26 -8.93 23.73
C GLN A 175 14.77 -9.25 23.73
N GLY A 176 14.40 -10.45 24.14
CA GLY A 176 13.02 -10.90 24.18
C GLY A 176 12.32 -10.80 22.83
N ALA A 177 11.16 -10.20 22.83
CA ALA A 177 10.32 -10.01 21.64
C ALA A 177 10.40 -8.58 21.08
N ALA A 178 11.52 -7.85 21.27
CA ALA A 178 11.67 -6.48 20.82
C ALA A 178 11.38 -6.36 19.29
N PRO A 179 10.57 -5.38 18.83
CA PRO A 179 10.45 -5.09 17.42
C PRO A 179 11.80 -4.70 16.82
N VAL A 180 12.09 -5.12 15.60
CA VAL A 180 13.35 -4.83 14.91
C VAL A 180 13.08 -3.98 13.70
N LEU A 181 13.78 -2.84 13.58
CA LEU A 181 13.73 -1.92 12.47
C LEU A 181 15.13 -1.81 11.84
N ILE A 182 15.24 -2.12 10.55
CA ILE A 182 16.51 -2.12 9.81
C ILE A 182 16.51 -0.96 8.82
N ASP A 183 17.40 0.00 9.05
CA ASP A 183 17.69 1.08 8.10
C ASP A 183 18.77 0.66 7.12
N THR A 184 18.53 0.84 5.82
CA THR A 184 19.50 0.50 4.77
C THR A 184 20.05 1.75 4.07
N ALA A 185 21.18 1.60 3.42
CA ALA A 185 21.71 2.59 2.50
C ALA A 185 20.69 2.95 1.40
N GLY A 186 20.85 4.12 0.79
CA GLY A 186 20.12 4.45 -0.43
C GLY A 186 20.59 3.54 -1.55
N LEU A 187 19.65 2.89 -2.22
CA LEU A 187 19.95 2.02 -3.35
C LEU A 187 19.39 2.60 -4.65
N ASP A 188 20.04 2.28 -5.74
CA ASP A 188 19.45 2.39 -7.07
C ASP A 188 18.52 1.17 -7.30
N PRO A 189 17.19 1.36 -7.27
CA PRO A 189 16.27 0.24 -7.42
C PRO A 189 16.27 -0.37 -8.83
N TYR A 190 16.91 0.27 -9.80
CA TYR A 190 17.08 -0.24 -11.17
C TYR A 190 18.35 -1.10 -11.33
N SER A 191 19.28 -1.05 -10.37
CA SER A 191 20.48 -1.90 -10.33
C SER A 191 20.15 -3.33 -9.90
N ASP A 192 20.36 -4.32 -10.78
CA ASP A 192 20.18 -5.74 -10.47
C ASP A 192 21.07 -6.18 -9.30
N THR A 193 22.30 -5.66 -9.25
CA THR A 193 23.28 -5.98 -8.20
C THR A 193 22.78 -5.49 -6.83
N GLU A 194 22.31 -4.26 -6.75
CA GLU A 194 21.83 -3.68 -5.50
C GLU A 194 20.53 -4.33 -5.05
N ARG A 195 19.61 -4.66 -5.97
CA ARG A 195 18.39 -5.43 -5.64
C ARG A 195 18.73 -6.82 -5.09
N ALA A 196 19.70 -7.52 -5.70
CA ALA A 196 20.14 -8.84 -5.22
C ALA A 196 20.77 -8.76 -3.82
N ALA A 197 21.59 -7.75 -3.55
CA ALA A 197 22.18 -7.51 -2.23
C ALA A 197 21.07 -7.28 -1.17
N LEU A 198 20.07 -6.47 -1.52
CA LEU A 198 18.94 -6.19 -0.66
C LEU A 198 18.10 -7.45 -0.36
N THR A 199 17.81 -8.25 -1.39
CA THR A 199 17.10 -9.54 -1.24
C THR A 199 17.86 -10.49 -0.34
N THR A 200 19.20 -10.51 -0.45
CA THR A 200 20.07 -11.31 0.43
C THR A 200 19.95 -10.85 1.89
N MET A 201 19.94 -9.53 2.12
CA MET A 201 19.74 -8.96 3.46
C MET A 201 18.38 -9.34 4.06
N VAL A 202 17.31 -9.21 3.27
CA VAL A 202 15.94 -9.58 3.66
C VAL A 202 15.88 -11.05 4.06
N SER A 203 16.45 -11.94 3.22
CA SER A 203 16.45 -13.38 3.47
C SER A 203 17.26 -13.76 4.72
N ALA A 204 18.44 -13.15 4.91
CA ALA A 204 19.29 -13.41 6.06
C ALA A 204 18.64 -13.01 7.39
N CYS A 205 17.84 -11.95 7.38
CA CYS A 205 17.16 -11.43 8.57
C CYS A 205 15.73 -11.98 8.75
N ASP A 206 15.22 -12.79 7.85
CA ASP A 206 13.78 -13.16 7.75
C ASP A 206 12.88 -11.91 7.85
N ALA A 207 13.28 -10.82 7.17
CA ALA A 207 12.66 -9.52 7.28
C ALA A 207 11.50 -9.33 6.29
N THR A 208 10.58 -8.43 6.62
CA THR A 208 9.60 -7.89 5.67
C THR A 208 10.11 -6.56 5.13
N MET A 209 10.21 -6.43 3.80
CA MET A 209 10.67 -5.20 3.16
C MET A 209 9.55 -4.19 3.02
N VAL A 210 9.83 -2.97 3.46
CA VAL A 210 9.00 -1.78 3.30
C VAL A 210 9.70 -0.82 2.36
N GLY A 211 9.07 -0.53 1.21
CA GLY A 211 9.54 0.52 0.32
C GLY A 211 9.35 1.90 0.94
N VAL A 212 10.27 2.82 0.69
CA VAL A 212 10.19 4.21 1.15
C VAL A 212 10.35 5.14 -0.05
N LEU A 213 9.33 5.96 -0.33
CA LEU A 213 9.32 6.94 -1.40
C LEU A 213 8.84 8.31 -0.91
N THR A 214 9.23 9.37 -1.61
CA THR A 214 8.71 10.72 -1.33
C THR A 214 7.39 10.96 -2.07
N ALA A 215 6.46 11.68 -1.44
CA ALA A 215 5.14 11.96 -2.02
C ALA A 215 5.18 12.88 -3.25
N GLY A 216 6.21 13.71 -3.38
CA GLY A 216 6.33 14.74 -4.42
C GLY A 216 7.01 14.31 -5.72
N LEU A 217 7.16 13.00 -5.95
CA LEU A 217 7.71 12.47 -7.19
C LEU A 217 6.78 12.73 -8.38
N ASP A 218 7.35 12.66 -9.59
CA ASP A 218 6.55 12.49 -10.80
C ASP A 218 5.79 11.17 -10.76
N PRO A 219 4.52 11.11 -11.18
CA PRO A 219 3.73 9.89 -11.11
C PRO A 219 4.26 8.73 -11.96
N PHE A 220 4.90 8.99 -13.10
CA PHE A 220 5.50 7.95 -13.94
C PHE A 220 6.76 7.39 -13.28
N GLU A 221 7.65 8.27 -12.81
CA GLU A 221 8.83 7.86 -12.04
C GLU A 221 8.42 7.05 -10.80
N ALA A 222 7.37 7.46 -10.11
CA ALA A 222 6.87 6.74 -8.94
C ALA A 222 6.32 5.34 -9.29
N ALA A 223 5.70 5.17 -10.46
CA ALA A 223 5.25 3.87 -10.95
C ALA A 223 6.43 2.93 -11.24
N ASP A 224 7.48 3.45 -11.88
CA ASP A 224 8.70 2.69 -12.19
C ASP A 224 9.44 2.28 -10.91
N LEU A 225 9.62 3.22 -9.98
CA LEU A 225 10.19 2.95 -8.65
C LEU A 225 9.35 1.94 -7.87
N GLY A 226 8.03 2.04 -7.92
CA GLY A 226 7.12 1.07 -7.29
C GLY A 226 7.33 -0.34 -7.85
N THR A 227 7.43 -0.45 -9.18
CA THR A 227 7.68 -1.72 -9.87
C THR A 227 9.04 -2.31 -9.49
N ALA A 228 10.09 -1.49 -9.46
CA ALA A 228 11.43 -1.90 -9.06
C ALA A 228 11.50 -2.35 -7.60
N LEU A 229 10.80 -1.66 -6.69
CA LEU A 229 10.70 -2.06 -5.28
C LEU A 229 9.95 -3.38 -5.11
N VAL A 230 8.86 -3.62 -5.87
CA VAL A 230 8.17 -4.91 -5.88
C VAL A 230 9.09 -6.02 -6.38
N ALA A 231 9.84 -5.77 -7.45
CA ALA A 231 10.82 -6.73 -7.97
C ALA A 231 11.94 -7.05 -6.95
N ALA A 232 12.29 -6.09 -6.08
CA ALA A 232 13.22 -6.30 -4.97
C ALA A 232 12.58 -7.05 -3.78
N GLY A 233 11.26 -7.26 -3.78
CA GLY A 233 10.54 -7.99 -2.72
C GLY A 233 9.78 -7.10 -1.72
N ALA A 234 9.64 -5.78 -1.96
CA ALA A 234 8.83 -4.94 -1.12
C ALA A 234 7.34 -5.30 -1.24
N THR A 235 6.64 -5.32 -0.12
CA THR A 235 5.20 -5.65 -0.04
C THR A 235 4.34 -4.45 0.35
N SER A 236 4.95 -3.45 0.98
CA SER A 236 4.29 -2.26 1.47
C SER A 236 5.13 -1.01 1.22
N LEU A 237 4.49 0.15 1.32
CA LEU A 237 5.07 1.46 1.04
C LEU A 237 4.85 2.41 2.21
N ALA A 238 5.92 3.01 2.70
CA ALA A 238 5.91 4.20 3.54
C ALA A 238 6.19 5.43 2.66
N VAL A 239 5.32 6.42 2.75
CA VAL A 239 5.41 7.65 1.94
C VAL A 239 5.88 8.80 2.81
N THR A 240 6.99 9.42 2.46
CA THR A 240 7.56 10.56 3.22
C THR A 240 7.17 11.90 2.60
N ARG A 241 7.33 12.99 3.37
CA ARG A 241 7.12 14.37 2.93
C ARG A 241 5.72 14.66 2.39
N LEU A 242 4.69 13.98 2.91
CA LEU A 242 3.32 14.20 2.49
C LEU A 242 2.80 15.59 2.90
N ASP A 243 3.37 16.18 3.94
CA ASP A 243 3.15 17.56 4.38
C ASP A 243 3.57 18.60 3.35
N ASN A 244 4.61 18.31 2.57
CA ASN A 244 5.15 19.20 1.54
C ASN A 244 4.59 18.90 0.13
N ALA A 245 3.88 17.79 -0.04
CA ALA A 245 3.36 17.39 -1.34
C ALA A 245 1.99 18.00 -1.60
N ARG A 246 1.87 18.80 -2.65
CA ARG A 246 0.59 19.33 -3.10
C ARG A 246 -0.18 18.33 -3.95
N ARG A 247 0.52 17.48 -4.70
CA ARG A 247 -0.05 16.47 -5.60
C ARG A 247 0.28 15.08 -5.07
N LEU A 248 -0.70 14.19 -5.08
CA LEU A 248 -0.60 12.87 -4.45
C LEU A 248 -0.66 11.71 -5.45
N GLY A 249 -0.60 11.99 -6.76
CA GLY A 249 -0.66 10.98 -7.79
C GLY A 249 0.47 9.95 -7.68
N ALA A 250 1.68 10.41 -7.39
CA ALA A 250 2.87 9.57 -7.26
C ALA A 250 2.68 8.39 -6.29
N LEU A 251 2.09 8.63 -5.11
CA LEU A 251 1.92 7.55 -4.12
C LEU A 251 0.90 6.48 -4.58
N ILE A 252 -0.15 6.90 -5.30
CA ILE A 252 -1.18 5.99 -5.81
C ILE A 252 -0.62 5.17 -6.99
N THR A 253 0.12 5.81 -7.90
CA THR A 253 0.75 5.12 -9.03
C THR A 253 1.82 4.13 -8.58
N ALA A 254 2.65 4.49 -7.60
CA ALA A 254 3.61 3.55 -7.00
C ALA A 254 2.92 2.35 -6.32
N ALA A 255 1.83 2.59 -5.58
CA ALA A 255 1.08 1.53 -4.91
C ALA A 255 0.45 0.54 -5.91
N ARG A 256 0.02 1.01 -7.09
CA ARG A 256 -0.55 0.15 -8.15
C ARG A 256 0.42 -0.88 -8.70
N ALA A 257 1.72 -0.69 -8.53
CA ALA A 257 2.71 -1.72 -8.86
C ALA A 257 2.56 -3.01 -8.03
N GLY A 258 1.78 -2.96 -6.95
CA GLY A 258 1.54 -4.11 -6.06
C GLY A 258 1.88 -3.84 -4.59
N LEU A 259 2.27 -2.62 -4.24
CA LEU A 259 2.60 -2.22 -2.87
C LEU A 259 1.33 -1.83 -2.09
N ALA A 260 1.23 -2.26 -0.84
CA ALA A 260 0.19 -1.79 0.06
C ALA A 260 0.64 -0.50 0.77
N LEU A 261 -0.17 0.56 0.73
CA LEU A 261 0.11 1.81 1.44
C LEU A 261 0.03 1.58 2.95
N ALA A 262 1.10 1.89 3.67
CA ALA A 262 1.22 1.58 5.10
C ALA A 262 1.32 2.83 5.99
N GLU A 263 2.27 3.71 5.72
CA GLU A 263 2.60 4.85 6.58
C GLU A 263 2.78 6.13 5.76
N ALA A 264 2.47 7.27 6.37
CA ALA A 264 2.66 8.60 5.78
C ALA A 264 3.44 9.53 6.72
N GLY A 265 4.54 10.09 6.23
CA GLY A 265 5.25 11.18 6.89
C GLY A 265 4.54 12.51 6.65
N ILE A 266 4.02 13.11 7.71
CA ILE A 266 3.12 14.29 7.67
C ILE A 266 3.69 15.54 8.32
N GLY A 267 4.94 15.53 8.74
CA GLY A 267 5.58 16.69 9.37
C GLY A 267 7.03 16.41 9.77
N PRO A 268 7.75 17.40 10.27
CA PRO A 268 9.17 17.27 10.64
C PRO A 268 9.40 16.55 11.96
N SER A 269 8.39 16.48 12.84
CA SER A 269 8.52 15.90 14.19
C SER A 269 8.86 14.41 14.16
N ALA A 270 9.70 13.97 15.07
CA ALA A 270 10.02 12.55 15.25
C ALA A 270 8.90 11.79 15.97
N ALA A 271 8.16 12.44 16.87
CA ALA A 271 7.16 11.79 17.70
C ALA A 271 5.81 11.56 16.98
N ASP A 272 5.31 12.58 16.29
CA ASP A 272 3.98 12.61 15.66
C ASP A 272 4.02 12.88 14.15
N GLY A 273 5.22 12.97 13.58
CA GLY A 273 5.42 13.25 12.14
C GLY A 273 5.10 12.09 11.20
N MET A 274 4.55 10.97 11.71
CA MET A 274 4.19 9.80 10.90
C MET A 274 2.87 9.17 11.39
N VAL A 275 1.98 8.86 10.45
CA VAL A 275 0.67 8.26 10.73
C VAL A 275 0.41 7.07 9.81
N PRO A 276 -0.41 6.09 10.24
CA PRO A 276 -0.90 5.04 9.35
C PRO A 276 -1.67 5.62 8.18
N LEU A 277 -1.37 5.15 6.97
CA LEU A 277 -2.03 5.56 5.76
C LEU A 277 -3.28 4.71 5.53
N THR A 278 -4.45 5.36 5.51
CA THR A 278 -5.75 4.72 5.29
C THR A 278 -6.45 5.35 4.10
N SER A 279 -7.42 4.62 3.52
CA SER A 279 -8.25 5.15 2.44
C SER A 279 -9.01 6.42 2.85
N ALA A 280 -9.50 6.49 4.09
CA ALA A 280 -10.18 7.67 4.62
C ALA A 280 -9.23 8.88 4.72
N PHE A 281 -8.03 8.69 5.27
CA PHE A 281 -7.01 9.74 5.34
C PHE A 281 -6.61 10.24 3.95
N LEU A 282 -6.40 9.31 3.00
CA LEU A 282 -6.01 9.67 1.64
C LEU A 282 -7.16 10.35 0.90
N ALA A 283 -8.41 9.90 1.08
CA ALA A 283 -9.60 10.54 0.50
C ALA A 283 -9.76 11.99 0.96
N GLU A 284 -9.58 12.26 2.25
CA GLU A 284 -9.60 13.62 2.79
C GLU A 284 -8.54 14.50 2.12
N ARG A 285 -7.31 13.99 1.99
CA ARG A 285 -6.21 14.73 1.36
C ARG A 285 -6.44 15.00 -0.13
N LEU A 286 -6.93 14.00 -0.87
CA LEU A 286 -7.26 14.12 -2.30
C LEU A 286 -8.44 15.05 -2.56
N SER A 287 -9.35 15.21 -1.61
CA SER A 287 -10.52 16.10 -1.73
C SER A 287 -10.19 17.57 -1.48
N ARG A 288 -9.00 17.90 -0.95
CA ARG A 288 -8.60 19.27 -0.69
C ARG A 288 -8.34 19.99 -2.02
N GLN A 289 -9.01 21.13 -2.20
CA GLN A 289 -8.75 21.97 -3.36
C GLN A 289 -7.34 22.59 -3.27
N PRO A 290 -6.63 22.69 -4.41
CA PRO A 290 -5.33 23.33 -4.43
C PRO A 290 -5.45 24.80 -4.05
N ALA A 291 -4.76 25.21 -2.99
CA ALA A 291 -4.61 26.63 -2.68
C ALA A 291 -3.92 27.34 -3.87
N PRO A 292 -4.33 28.58 -4.19
CA PRO A 292 -3.65 29.36 -5.22
C PRO A 292 -2.15 29.50 -4.87
N LEU A 293 -1.30 29.49 -5.89
CA LEU A 293 0.11 29.83 -5.69
C LEU A 293 0.21 31.31 -5.33
N PRO A 294 1.15 31.67 -4.43
CA PRO A 294 1.44 33.08 -4.19
C PRO A 294 1.80 33.75 -5.53
N SER A 295 1.22 34.91 -5.82
CA SER A 295 1.55 35.66 -7.02
C SER A 295 3.04 36.04 -7.01
N ALA A 296 3.73 35.82 -8.12
CA ALA A 296 5.14 36.21 -8.28
C ALA A 296 5.35 37.76 -8.29
N THR A 297 4.29 38.54 -8.24
CA THR A 297 4.31 39.98 -8.08
C THR A 297 4.47 40.34 -6.61
N GLY A 298 5.67 40.09 -6.05
CA GLY A 298 6.15 40.79 -4.88
C GLY A 298 6.55 42.20 -5.31
N GLU A 299 5.67 43.20 -5.06
CA GLU A 299 6.09 44.60 -4.96
C GLU A 299 7.30 44.62 -4.01
N ARG A 300 8.48 44.91 -4.56
CA ARG A 300 9.63 45.34 -3.76
C ARG A 300 9.17 46.64 -3.11
N ARG A 301 8.73 46.57 -1.87
CA ARG A 301 8.60 47.79 -1.04
C ARG A 301 10.02 48.35 -0.90
N SER A 302 10.25 49.43 -1.64
CA SER A 302 11.38 50.36 -1.49
C SER A 302 11.40 50.97 -0.12
#